data_99cc80046282368166e307fa08792ebc
#
_entry.id   99cc80046282368166e307fa08792ebc
#
_cell.length_a   1.000
_cell.length_b   1.000
_cell.length_c   1.000
_cell.angle_alpha   90.00
_cell.angle_beta   90.00
_cell.angle_gamma   90.00
#
_symmetry.space_group_name_H-M   'P 1'
#
loop_
_entity.id
_entity.type
_entity.pdbx_description
1 polymer ?
#
loop_
_entity_poly.entity_id
_entity_poly.type
_entity_poly.pdbx_seq_one_letter_code
_entity_poly.pdbx_strand_id
1 'polypeptide(L)'
;MTSPACSGAVARGATGAGKPPWPGTAAHDGKKVKFLCPVPGYDRHFGITADLGIENVPVAMTDNGPDMAEVERLVATDDSIKGIWCVPKYSNPTGITFSKDTVRRLVEMPTAAPDFRIFWDNAYCVHDLYDETDELANIFDLARAAGTEDRVVAFASTSKITFPGAGIGFIGASPAVIAEFSKRLKAGLISADKLNQLRHVRFLPTIEAVKEHMKKHAEFLRPRFEAVERKLTEGLGDTGCATWTHPRGGYFVSFDGPEGSAQKVAALCADLGVKLTPAGATWPYGKDPRDTNIRIAPSYPTVEDLEAALDVLVLAVKLVAAELARAERA
;
A
#
# COMPACT_ATOMS: atom_id res chain seq x y z
N MET A 1 0.19 4.52 -10.66
CA MET A 1 1.18 5.60 -10.55
C MET A 1 0.49 6.84 -10.08
N THR A 2 0.71 7.25 -8.86
CA THR A 2 0.40 8.61 -8.43
C THR A 2 1.27 9.54 -9.31
N SER A 3 0.65 10.38 -10.12
CA SER A 3 1.40 11.27 -10.99
C SER A 3 2.20 12.27 -10.14
N PRO A 4 3.30 12.86 -10.66
CA PRO A 4 3.99 13.97 -10.00
C PRO A 4 3.05 15.11 -9.60
N ALA A 5 1.91 15.27 -10.29
CA ALA A 5 0.87 16.23 -9.93
C ALA A 5 0.17 15.86 -8.61
N CYS A 6 -0.08 14.56 -8.33
CA CYS A 6 -0.62 14.13 -7.05
C CYS A 6 0.40 14.36 -5.93
N SER A 7 1.68 14.04 -6.16
CA SER A 7 2.76 14.31 -5.21
C SER A 7 2.89 15.80 -4.91
N GLY A 8 2.82 16.66 -5.93
CA GLY A 8 2.85 18.11 -5.76
C GLY A 8 1.61 18.68 -5.05
N ALA A 9 0.43 18.06 -5.24
CA ALA A 9 -0.78 18.42 -4.49
C ALA A 9 -0.67 18.02 -3.02
N VAL A 10 -0.06 16.87 -2.75
CA VAL A 10 0.27 16.40 -1.40
C VAL A 10 1.21 17.37 -0.70
N ALA A 11 2.33 17.73 -1.34
CA ALA A 11 3.34 18.61 -0.77
C ALA A 11 2.83 19.99 -0.41
N ARG A 12 1.89 20.52 -1.21
CA ARG A 12 1.36 21.88 -1.02
C ARG A 12 0.04 21.92 -0.25
N GLY A 13 -0.36 20.76 0.31
CA GLY A 13 -1.66 20.57 0.93
C GLY A 13 -2.77 20.66 -0.11
N ALA A 14 -3.45 19.56 -0.39
CA ALA A 14 -4.76 19.59 -1.03
C ALA A 14 -5.75 20.15 -0.01
N THR A 15 -5.60 21.44 0.27
CA THR A 15 -6.18 22.07 1.45
C THR A 15 -7.55 22.66 1.17
N GLY A 16 -8.34 22.19 0.24
CA GLY A 16 -9.68 22.71 0.01
C GLY A 16 -10.28 23.46 1.20
N ALA A 17 -11.30 24.22 1.03
CA ALA A 17 -12.01 24.93 2.10
C ALA A 17 -11.20 26.04 2.83
N GLY A 18 -10.35 26.76 2.13
CA GLY A 18 -9.69 27.98 2.67
C GLY A 18 -8.57 27.72 3.66
N LYS A 19 -8.12 26.47 3.84
CA LYS A 19 -6.98 26.15 4.70
C LYS A 19 -5.66 26.47 3.97
N PRO A 20 -4.64 26.97 4.67
CA PRO A 20 -3.34 27.26 4.05
C PRO A 20 -2.68 25.98 3.53
N PRO A 21 -1.91 26.04 2.44
CA PRO A 21 -1.11 24.90 1.99
C PRO A 21 -0.12 24.52 3.09
N TRP A 22 0.21 23.21 3.17
CA TRP A 22 1.33 22.79 4.02
C TRP A 22 2.57 23.54 3.52
N PRO A 23 3.29 24.24 4.39
CA PRO A 23 4.50 24.91 3.98
C PRO A 23 5.42 23.82 3.44
N GLY A 24 5.73 23.85 2.18
CA GLY A 24 6.51 22.87 1.42
C GLY A 24 7.41 22.01 2.30
N THR A 25 8.41 21.45 2.07
CA THR A 25 9.24 20.61 2.94
C THR A 25 9.59 21.21 4.33
N ALA A 26 9.10 22.42 4.62
CA ALA A 26 9.41 23.16 5.83
C ALA A 26 8.49 22.78 7.00
N ALA A 27 8.99 23.00 8.18
CA ALA A 27 8.28 22.87 9.44
C ALA A 27 7.03 23.76 9.50
N HIS A 28 5.92 23.18 9.93
CA HIS A 28 4.77 23.95 10.38
C HIS A 28 5.05 24.42 11.83
N ASP A 29 5.02 25.71 12.08
CA ASP A 29 5.36 26.30 13.39
C ASP A 29 6.68 25.80 14.01
N GLY A 30 7.71 25.61 13.18
CA GLY A 30 9.01 25.06 13.59
C GLY A 30 9.05 23.52 13.69
N LYS A 31 7.93 22.81 13.49
CA LYS A 31 7.85 21.36 13.49
C LYS A 31 7.83 20.81 12.06
N LYS A 32 8.53 19.70 11.84
CA LYS A 32 8.51 18.99 10.57
C LYS A 32 7.13 18.37 10.34
N VAL A 33 6.58 18.54 9.12
CA VAL A 33 5.33 17.86 8.74
C VAL A 33 5.53 16.35 8.73
N LYS A 34 4.57 15.62 9.25
CA LYS A 34 4.58 14.16 9.40
C LYS A 34 3.40 13.50 8.70
N PHE A 35 3.63 12.30 8.20
CA PHE A 35 2.60 11.39 7.70
C PHE A 35 2.69 10.05 8.38
N LEU A 36 1.54 9.51 8.79
CA LEU A 36 1.44 8.14 9.27
C LEU A 36 1.52 7.18 8.08
N CYS A 37 2.32 6.14 8.27
CA CYS A 37 2.60 5.13 7.27
C CYS A 37 2.30 3.74 7.86
N PRO A 38 1.17 3.10 7.50
CA PRO A 38 0.93 1.70 7.87
C PRO A 38 2.04 0.80 7.35
N VAL A 39 2.62 -0.03 8.24
CA VAL A 39 3.75 -0.93 7.95
C VAL A 39 3.48 -2.36 8.42
N PRO A 40 3.93 -3.38 7.66
CA PRO A 40 4.61 -3.28 6.38
C PRO A 40 3.72 -2.63 5.32
N GLY A 41 4.29 -1.78 4.45
CA GLY A 41 3.54 -0.93 3.54
C GLY A 41 4.19 -0.75 2.17
N TYR A 42 3.59 0.13 1.35
CA TYR A 42 4.04 0.37 -0.01
C TYR A 42 5.17 1.39 -0.06
N ASP A 43 6.35 0.95 -0.45
CA ASP A 43 7.60 1.72 -0.54
C ASP A 43 7.48 3.03 -1.32
N ARG A 44 6.60 3.09 -2.34
CA ARG A 44 6.42 4.30 -3.14
C ARG A 44 5.86 5.47 -2.34
N HIS A 45 4.94 5.21 -1.41
CA HIS A 45 4.39 6.23 -0.52
C HIS A 45 5.50 6.86 0.34
N PHE A 46 6.34 6.02 0.93
CA PHE A 46 7.45 6.45 1.77
C PHE A 46 8.47 7.30 1.00
N GLY A 47 8.77 6.88 -0.24
CA GLY A 47 9.66 7.63 -1.12
C GLY A 47 9.11 9.00 -1.50
N ILE A 48 7.80 9.09 -1.84
CA ILE A 48 7.14 10.35 -2.21
C ILE A 48 7.14 11.33 -1.04
N THR A 49 6.75 10.89 0.14
CA THR A 49 6.69 11.75 1.34
C THR A 49 8.10 12.19 1.76
N ALA A 50 9.08 11.28 1.73
CA ALA A 50 10.48 11.60 2.03
C ALA A 50 11.09 12.62 1.04
N ASP A 51 10.85 12.47 -0.28
CA ASP A 51 11.29 13.42 -1.31
C ASP A 51 10.70 14.82 -1.11
N LEU A 52 9.48 14.88 -0.57
CA LEU A 52 8.82 16.12 -0.20
C LEU A 52 9.23 16.66 1.18
N GLY A 53 10.20 16.05 1.85
CA GLY A 53 10.68 16.45 3.17
C GLY A 53 9.69 16.16 4.31
N ILE A 54 8.64 15.39 4.06
CA ILE A 54 7.67 14.95 5.05
C ILE A 54 8.26 13.75 5.82
N GLU A 55 8.18 13.78 7.13
CA GLU A 55 8.62 12.67 7.97
C GLU A 55 7.62 11.53 7.95
N ASN A 56 8.10 10.32 7.69
CA ASN A 56 7.29 9.12 7.74
C ASN A 56 7.28 8.53 9.15
N VAL A 57 6.10 8.43 9.75
CA VAL A 57 5.88 7.83 11.06
C VAL A 57 5.23 6.46 10.88
N PRO A 58 5.93 5.36 11.15
CA PRO A 58 5.38 4.03 10.98
C PRO A 58 4.29 3.74 12.02
N VAL A 59 3.22 3.05 11.59
CA VAL A 59 2.16 2.50 12.42
C VAL A 59 1.93 1.05 12.02
N ALA A 60 1.88 0.13 12.97
CA ALA A 60 1.73 -1.29 12.68
C ALA A 60 0.40 -1.59 11.96
N MET A 61 0.45 -2.52 11.01
CA MET A 61 -0.76 -3.14 10.44
C MET A 61 -1.26 -4.25 11.37
N THR A 62 -2.58 -4.39 11.44
CA THR A 62 -3.31 -5.50 12.06
C THR A 62 -4.13 -6.21 10.98
N ASP A 63 -4.80 -7.31 11.32
CA ASP A 63 -5.69 -8.03 10.40
C ASP A 63 -6.89 -7.20 9.91
N ASN A 64 -7.15 -6.05 10.54
CA ASN A 64 -8.27 -5.17 10.22
C ASN A 64 -7.85 -3.84 9.56
N GLY A 65 -6.58 -3.64 9.30
CA GLY A 65 -5.98 -2.38 8.83
C GLY A 65 -4.92 -1.85 9.80
N PRO A 66 -4.59 -0.55 9.80
CA PRO A 66 -3.62 0.01 10.75
C PRO A 66 -4.11 -0.12 12.20
N ASP A 67 -3.19 -0.18 13.13
CA ASP A 67 -3.51 -0.09 14.56
C ASP A 67 -4.17 1.25 14.86
N MET A 68 -5.49 1.25 14.92
CA MET A 68 -6.28 2.46 15.11
C MET A 68 -6.12 3.07 16.50
N ALA A 69 -5.76 2.29 17.52
CA ALA A 69 -5.49 2.86 18.85
C ALA A 69 -4.24 3.74 18.80
N GLU A 70 -3.20 3.30 18.13
CA GLU A 70 -1.97 4.08 17.94
C GLU A 70 -2.21 5.27 16.98
N VAL A 71 -2.94 5.08 15.86
CA VAL A 71 -3.30 6.18 14.95
C VAL A 71 -4.02 7.29 15.69
N GLU A 72 -5.09 6.97 16.41
CA GLU A 72 -5.91 7.94 17.15
C GLU A 72 -5.10 8.67 18.23
N ARG A 73 -4.27 7.93 18.97
CA ARG A 73 -3.39 8.50 20.00
C ARG A 73 -2.42 9.54 19.41
N LEU A 74 -1.80 9.23 18.27
CA LEU A 74 -0.84 10.10 17.62
C LEU A 74 -1.49 11.35 17.05
N VAL A 75 -2.58 11.20 16.29
CA VAL A 75 -3.22 12.34 15.60
C VAL A 75 -3.98 13.26 16.55
N ALA A 76 -4.41 12.78 17.72
CA ALA A 76 -5.09 13.60 18.71
C ALA A 76 -4.16 14.59 19.42
N THR A 77 -2.85 14.32 19.46
CA THR A 77 -1.90 15.08 20.28
C THR A 77 -0.83 15.84 19.49
N ASP A 78 -0.59 15.46 18.23
CA ASP A 78 0.46 16.06 17.39
C ASP A 78 -0.14 16.72 16.14
N ASP A 79 -0.19 18.04 16.13
CA ASP A 79 -0.68 18.85 15.02
C ASP A 79 0.26 18.91 13.81
N SER A 80 1.48 18.40 13.94
CA SER A 80 2.41 18.25 12.83
C SER A 80 2.09 17.04 11.95
N ILE A 81 1.28 16.09 12.43
CA ILE A 81 0.79 14.94 11.66
C ILE A 81 -0.34 15.41 10.75
N LYS A 82 -0.04 15.55 9.45
CA LYS A 82 -0.97 16.11 8.46
C LYS A 82 -1.72 15.05 7.67
N GLY A 83 -1.38 13.79 7.79
CA GLY A 83 -2.10 12.75 7.07
C GLY A 83 -1.66 11.33 7.38
N ILE A 84 -2.43 10.42 6.82
CA ILE A 84 -2.15 8.99 6.76
C ILE A 84 -2.31 8.51 5.32
N TRP A 85 -1.43 7.63 4.84
CA TRP A 85 -1.55 7.04 3.51
C TRP A 85 -1.96 5.57 3.61
N CYS A 86 -3.15 5.25 3.16
CA CYS A 86 -3.77 3.94 3.24
C CYS A 86 -3.86 3.26 1.88
N VAL A 87 -3.55 1.94 1.83
CA VAL A 87 -3.92 1.05 0.74
C VAL A 87 -4.99 0.11 1.30
N PRO A 88 -6.29 0.45 1.16
CA PRO A 88 -7.34 -0.09 2.03
C PRO A 88 -7.87 -1.46 1.63
N LYS A 89 -7.71 -1.87 0.38
CA LYS A 89 -8.13 -3.20 -0.11
C LYS A 89 -6.91 -3.94 -0.65
N TYR A 90 -6.73 -5.18 -0.19
CA TYR A 90 -5.59 -6.01 -0.57
C TYR A 90 -4.25 -5.27 -0.43
N SER A 91 -4.03 -4.69 0.75
CA SER A 91 -2.87 -3.85 1.08
C SER A 91 -1.55 -4.44 0.60
N ASN A 92 -0.67 -3.60 0.10
CA ASN A 92 0.68 -3.99 -0.30
C ASN A 92 1.65 -3.81 0.90
N PRO A 93 2.29 -4.89 1.40
CA PRO A 93 2.30 -6.26 0.88
C PRO A 93 1.31 -7.22 1.56
N THR A 94 0.57 -6.81 2.59
CA THR A 94 -0.12 -7.70 3.52
C THR A 94 -1.33 -8.43 2.92
N GLY A 95 -1.91 -7.91 1.84
CA GLY A 95 -3.14 -8.45 1.26
C GLY A 95 -4.40 -8.19 2.11
N ILE A 96 -4.27 -7.45 3.22
CA ILE A 96 -5.38 -7.16 4.15
C ILE A 96 -6.32 -6.13 3.54
N THR A 97 -7.62 -6.32 3.77
CA THR A 97 -8.67 -5.35 3.49
C THR A 97 -9.15 -4.72 4.79
N PHE A 98 -9.22 -3.39 4.84
CA PHE A 98 -9.61 -2.66 6.04
C PHE A 98 -11.04 -3.00 6.44
N SER A 99 -11.25 -3.29 7.72
CA SER A 99 -12.57 -3.53 8.26
C SER A 99 -13.44 -2.26 8.22
N LYS A 100 -14.76 -2.44 8.20
CA LYS A 100 -15.71 -1.32 8.26
C LYS A 100 -15.48 -0.46 9.51
N ASP A 101 -15.11 -1.07 10.64
CA ASP A 101 -14.82 -0.34 11.88
C ASP A 101 -13.56 0.53 11.73
N THR A 102 -12.50 0.00 11.14
CA THR A 102 -11.27 0.77 10.82
C THR A 102 -11.59 1.98 9.94
N VAL A 103 -12.37 1.78 8.86
CA VAL A 103 -12.74 2.89 7.97
C VAL A 103 -13.57 3.94 8.71
N ARG A 104 -14.53 3.51 9.54
CA ARG A 104 -15.35 4.40 10.37
C ARG A 104 -14.48 5.21 11.34
N ARG A 105 -13.60 4.56 12.09
CA ARG A 105 -12.68 5.21 13.04
C ARG A 105 -11.78 6.24 12.37
N LEU A 106 -11.21 5.93 11.18
CA LEU A 106 -10.38 6.85 10.40
C LEU A 106 -11.10 8.18 10.08
N VAL A 107 -12.38 8.13 9.73
CA VAL A 107 -13.13 9.34 9.37
C VAL A 107 -13.70 10.07 10.58
N GLU A 108 -14.02 9.37 11.68
CA GLU A 108 -14.62 9.93 12.88
C GLU A 108 -13.59 10.48 13.89
N MET A 109 -12.35 9.95 13.89
CA MET A 109 -11.34 10.29 14.90
C MET A 109 -11.09 11.80 14.99
N PRO A 110 -10.97 12.36 16.22
CA PRO A 110 -10.52 13.73 16.41
C PRO A 110 -9.04 13.86 16.02
N THR A 111 -8.69 15.01 15.42
CA THR A 111 -7.31 15.29 15.01
C THR A 111 -6.87 16.66 15.52
N ALA A 112 -5.66 16.76 16.08
CA ALA A 112 -5.06 18.03 16.48
C ALA A 112 -4.82 18.94 15.25
N ALA A 113 -4.45 18.34 14.10
CA ALA A 113 -4.30 19.07 12.85
C ALA A 113 -5.67 19.30 12.18
N PRO A 114 -6.15 20.55 12.03
CA PRO A 114 -7.44 20.84 11.39
C PRO A 114 -7.43 20.56 9.88
N ASP A 115 -6.27 20.41 9.29
CA ASP A 115 -6.01 20.15 7.89
C ASP A 115 -5.54 18.71 7.63
N PHE A 116 -5.77 17.80 8.56
CA PHE A 116 -5.45 16.36 8.41
C PHE A 116 -6.15 15.75 7.18
N ARG A 117 -5.44 14.86 6.45
CA ARG A 117 -5.94 14.17 5.26
C ARG A 117 -5.75 12.67 5.35
N ILE A 118 -6.69 11.94 4.75
CA ILE A 118 -6.63 10.51 4.54
C ILE A 118 -6.38 10.29 3.05
N PHE A 119 -5.17 9.85 2.68
CA PHE A 119 -4.86 9.43 1.32
C PHE A 119 -5.28 7.99 1.15
N TRP A 120 -6.32 7.79 0.36
CA TRP A 120 -7.01 6.52 0.15
C TRP A 120 -6.63 5.93 -1.20
N ASP A 121 -5.47 5.23 -1.25
CA ASP A 121 -4.94 4.64 -2.47
C ASP A 121 -5.58 3.28 -2.73
N ASN A 122 -6.74 3.30 -3.40
CA ASN A 122 -7.51 2.09 -3.70
C ASN A 122 -7.02 1.43 -5.00
N ALA A 123 -5.72 1.11 -5.03
CA ALA A 123 -5.03 0.57 -6.20
C ALA A 123 -5.52 -0.83 -6.60
N TYR A 124 -6.13 -1.57 -5.68
CA TYR A 124 -6.54 -2.97 -5.87
C TYR A 124 -8.05 -3.18 -5.76
N CYS A 125 -8.86 -2.16 -5.99
CA CYS A 125 -10.32 -2.18 -5.80
C CYS A 125 -11.07 -3.30 -6.54
N VAL A 126 -10.51 -3.82 -7.63
CA VAL A 126 -11.09 -4.88 -8.49
C VAL A 126 -10.13 -6.06 -8.70
N HIS A 127 -9.16 -6.27 -7.82
CA HIS A 127 -8.12 -7.28 -7.97
C HIS A 127 -8.41 -8.52 -7.10
N ASP A 128 -9.63 -8.97 -7.14
CA ASP A 128 -10.06 -10.18 -6.44
C ASP A 128 -9.46 -11.42 -7.14
N LEU A 129 -8.95 -12.39 -6.37
CA LEU A 129 -8.41 -13.67 -6.88
C LEU A 129 -9.46 -14.77 -6.91
N TYR A 130 -10.49 -14.67 -6.08
CA TYR A 130 -11.53 -15.67 -5.88
C TYR A 130 -12.92 -15.05 -6.06
N ASP A 131 -13.94 -15.90 -6.21
CA ASP A 131 -15.33 -15.44 -6.37
C ASP A 131 -15.88 -14.82 -5.08
N GLU A 132 -15.44 -15.30 -3.93
CA GLU A 132 -15.71 -14.68 -2.65
C GLU A 132 -14.73 -13.53 -2.43
N THR A 133 -15.24 -12.30 -2.49
CA THR A 133 -14.44 -11.07 -2.47
C THR A 133 -14.50 -10.38 -1.12
N ASP A 134 -13.45 -9.64 -0.78
CA ASP A 134 -13.47 -8.78 0.39
C ASP A 134 -14.30 -7.52 0.12
N GLU A 135 -15.16 -7.16 1.07
CA GLU A 135 -15.92 -5.93 1.02
C GLU A 135 -15.16 -4.80 1.72
N LEU A 136 -14.96 -3.71 0.99
CA LEU A 136 -14.41 -2.47 1.54
C LEU A 136 -15.54 -1.45 1.72
N ALA A 137 -15.69 -0.91 2.93
CA ALA A 137 -16.68 0.12 3.19
C ALA A 137 -16.41 1.38 2.36
N ASN A 138 -17.49 2.03 1.90
CA ASN A 138 -17.37 3.29 1.17
C ASN A 138 -16.97 4.42 2.13
N ILE A 139 -15.72 4.83 2.06
CA ILE A 139 -15.17 5.86 2.94
C ILE A 139 -15.87 7.22 2.77
N PHE A 140 -16.35 7.55 1.55
CA PHE A 140 -17.04 8.83 1.31
C PHE A 140 -18.39 8.91 2.00
N ASP A 141 -19.13 7.80 2.05
CA ASP A 141 -20.42 7.77 2.75
C ASP A 141 -20.23 7.90 4.26
N LEU A 142 -19.22 7.22 4.81
CA LEU A 142 -18.86 7.33 6.23
C LEU A 142 -18.34 8.73 6.57
N ALA A 143 -17.46 9.30 5.75
CA ALA A 143 -16.93 10.65 5.95
C ALA A 143 -18.02 11.72 5.87
N ARG A 144 -18.98 11.58 4.95
CA ARG A 144 -20.13 12.50 4.84
C ARG A 144 -21.02 12.41 6.10
N ALA A 145 -21.27 11.20 6.57
CA ALA A 145 -22.04 10.99 7.79
C ALA A 145 -21.35 11.60 9.04
N ALA A 146 -20.02 11.58 9.05
CA ALA A 146 -19.20 12.16 10.11
C ALA A 146 -18.93 13.68 9.93
N GLY A 147 -19.33 14.30 8.82
CA GLY A 147 -19.02 15.70 8.49
C GLY A 147 -17.54 15.97 8.23
N THR A 148 -16.80 14.96 7.76
CA THR A 148 -15.35 15.00 7.56
C THR A 148 -14.93 14.69 6.11
N GLU A 149 -15.82 14.89 5.16
CA GLU A 149 -15.60 14.55 3.73
C GLU A 149 -14.40 15.26 3.11
N ASP A 150 -14.03 16.44 3.61
CA ASP A 150 -12.82 17.17 3.17
C ASP A 150 -11.52 16.46 3.57
N ARG A 151 -11.56 15.50 4.49
CA ARG A 151 -10.37 14.75 4.89
C ARG A 151 -9.94 13.72 3.87
N VAL A 152 -10.88 13.21 3.06
CA VAL A 152 -10.64 12.07 2.17
C VAL A 152 -10.17 12.52 0.81
N VAL A 153 -9.04 11.97 0.38
CA VAL A 153 -8.52 12.10 -0.99
C VAL A 153 -8.25 10.69 -1.51
N ALA A 154 -9.15 10.19 -2.33
CA ALA A 154 -9.06 8.85 -2.89
C ALA A 154 -8.35 8.86 -4.24
N PHE A 155 -7.56 7.82 -4.47
CA PHE A 155 -6.84 7.57 -5.71
C PHE A 155 -7.19 6.20 -6.25
N ALA A 156 -7.28 6.11 -7.57
CA ALA A 156 -7.36 4.85 -8.31
C ALA A 156 -6.63 4.97 -9.64
N SER A 157 -6.28 3.85 -10.25
CA SER A 157 -5.59 3.83 -11.54
C SER A 157 -5.88 2.55 -12.30
N THR A 158 -5.93 2.66 -13.62
CA THR A 158 -5.99 1.50 -14.52
C THR A 158 -4.61 0.86 -14.79
N SER A 159 -3.53 1.36 -14.18
CA SER A 159 -2.17 0.90 -14.45
C SER A 159 -1.94 -0.59 -14.17
N LYS A 160 -2.70 -1.16 -13.23
CA LYS A 160 -2.67 -2.60 -12.91
C LYS A 160 -3.87 -3.36 -13.49
N ILE A 161 -4.74 -2.68 -14.23
CA ILE A 161 -5.90 -3.25 -14.93
C ILE A 161 -5.57 -3.42 -16.41
N THR A 162 -4.86 -2.44 -17.01
CA THR A 162 -4.48 -2.43 -18.44
C THR A 162 -2.96 -2.48 -18.59
N PHE A 163 -2.29 -1.31 -18.75
CA PHE A 163 -0.85 -1.24 -18.98
C PHE A 163 -0.16 -0.33 -17.97
N PRO A 164 0.91 -0.78 -17.31
CA PRO A 164 1.78 0.10 -16.56
C PRO A 164 2.39 1.16 -17.50
N GLY A 165 2.37 2.43 -17.04
CA GLY A 165 2.86 3.57 -17.84
C GLY A 165 1.83 4.19 -18.79
N ALA A 166 0.81 3.44 -19.24
CA ALA A 166 -0.29 3.93 -20.07
C ALA A 166 -1.64 3.93 -19.34
N GLY A 167 -1.65 3.77 -18.03
CA GLY A 167 -2.87 3.81 -17.23
C GLY A 167 -3.45 5.21 -17.08
N ILE A 168 -4.75 5.28 -16.78
CA ILE A 168 -5.45 6.50 -16.39
C ILE A 168 -5.50 6.53 -14.87
N GLY A 169 -5.14 7.68 -14.28
CA GLY A 169 -5.28 7.95 -12.86
C GLY A 169 -6.57 8.69 -12.56
N PHE A 170 -7.20 8.37 -11.45
CA PHE A 170 -8.40 9.02 -10.95
C PHE A 170 -8.15 9.59 -9.56
N ILE A 171 -8.79 10.72 -9.28
CA ILE A 171 -8.85 11.31 -7.95
C ILE A 171 -10.31 11.56 -7.59
N GLY A 172 -10.69 11.19 -6.37
CA GLY A 172 -11.98 11.46 -5.78
C GLY A 172 -11.79 12.20 -4.45
N ALA A 173 -12.54 13.27 -4.23
CA ALA A 173 -12.53 14.03 -2.98
C ALA A 173 -13.80 14.90 -2.91
N SER A 174 -13.97 15.68 -1.82
CA SER A 174 -15.04 16.66 -1.75
C SER A 174 -14.97 17.71 -2.87
N PRO A 175 -16.07 18.36 -3.23
CA PRO A 175 -16.07 19.40 -4.26
C PRO A 175 -15.05 20.52 -3.99
N ALA A 176 -14.86 20.92 -2.73
CA ALA A 176 -13.89 21.94 -2.33
C ALA A 176 -12.44 21.51 -2.62
N VAL A 177 -12.09 20.29 -2.26
CA VAL A 177 -10.75 19.70 -2.51
C VAL A 177 -10.51 19.52 -4.02
N ILE A 178 -11.51 19.05 -4.77
CA ILE A 178 -11.41 18.88 -6.24
C ILE A 178 -11.25 20.24 -6.93
N ALA A 179 -11.95 21.27 -6.50
CA ALA A 179 -11.80 22.61 -7.06
C ALA A 179 -10.37 23.15 -6.92
N GLU A 180 -9.78 22.98 -5.74
CA GLU A 180 -8.39 23.39 -5.50
C GLU A 180 -7.38 22.55 -6.28
N PHE A 181 -7.57 21.24 -6.32
CA PHE A 181 -6.74 20.33 -7.14
C PHE A 181 -6.81 20.70 -8.62
N SER A 182 -8.01 21.01 -9.14
CA SER A 182 -8.23 21.39 -10.54
C SER A 182 -7.50 22.68 -10.92
N LYS A 183 -7.44 23.68 -10.02
CA LYS A 183 -6.66 24.91 -10.26
C LYS A 183 -5.18 24.59 -10.47
N ARG A 184 -4.62 23.73 -9.64
CA ARG A 184 -3.21 23.33 -9.71
C ARG A 184 -2.93 22.47 -10.94
N LEU A 185 -3.83 21.53 -11.25
CA LEU A 185 -3.71 20.70 -12.43
C LEU A 185 -3.70 21.54 -13.71
N LYS A 186 -4.58 22.55 -13.81
CA LYS A 186 -4.63 23.48 -14.95
C LYS A 186 -3.37 24.31 -15.12
N ALA A 187 -2.64 24.62 -14.03
CA ALA A 187 -1.36 25.33 -14.11
C ALA A 187 -0.23 24.47 -14.69
N GLY A 188 -0.31 23.15 -14.54
CA GLY A 188 0.73 22.20 -14.98
C GLY A 188 0.36 21.39 -16.21
N LEU A 189 -0.92 21.36 -16.62
CA LEU A 189 -1.41 20.50 -17.69
C LEU A 189 -2.54 21.19 -18.45
N ILE A 190 -2.35 21.46 -19.75
CA ILE A 190 -3.39 22.07 -20.60
C ILE A 190 -4.53 21.06 -20.88
N SER A 191 -4.18 19.82 -21.20
CA SER A 191 -5.15 18.73 -21.40
C SER A 191 -4.56 17.37 -21.09
N ALA A 192 -5.42 16.45 -20.62
CA ALA A 192 -5.04 15.05 -20.49
C ALA A 192 -4.92 14.38 -21.87
N ASP A 193 -4.23 13.23 -21.92
CA ASP A 193 -4.13 12.37 -23.10
C ASP A 193 -5.51 11.77 -23.47
N LYS A 194 -6.20 12.44 -24.37
CA LYS A 194 -7.56 12.06 -24.83
C LYS A 194 -7.56 10.77 -25.64
N LEU A 195 -6.47 10.48 -26.38
CA LEU A 195 -6.37 9.24 -27.12
C LEU A 195 -6.29 8.06 -26.19
N ASN A 196 -5.48 8.16 -25.13
CA ASN A 196 -5.39 7.13 -24.12
C ASN A 196 -6.73 6.93 -23.37
N GLN A 197 -7.42 8.02 -23.04
CA GLN A 197 -8.77 7.94 -22.45
C GLN A 197 -9.75 7.21 -23.38
N LEU A 198 -9.76 7.56 -24.67
CA LEU A 198 -10.61 6.91 -25.66
C LEU A 198 -10.29 5.41 -25.82
N ARG A 199 -9.01 5.03 -25.81
CA ARG A 199 -8.59 3.63 -25.82
C ARG A 199 -9.15 2.84 -24.64
N HIS A 200 -9.10 3.41 -23.44
CA HIS A 200 -9.65 2.79 -22.23
C HIS A 200 -11.18 2.65 -22.31
N VAL A 201 -11.89 3.70 -22.74
CA VAL A 201 -13.35 3.64 -22.90
C VAL A 201 -13.79 2.61 -23.95
N ARG A 202 -13.03 2.45 -25.03
CA ARG A 202 -13.32 1.44 -26.04
C ARG A 202 -13.03 0.02 -25.59
N PHE A 203 -11.97 -0.16 -24.78
CA PHE A 203 -11.57 -1.47 -24.28
C PHE A 203 -12.40 -1.92 -23.06
N LEU A 204 -12.70 -1.01 -22.16
CA LEU A 204 -13.47 -1.24 -20.94
C LEU A 204 -14.63 -0.25 -20.84
N PRO A 205 -15.69 -0.44 -21.64
CA PRO A 205 -16.78 0.56 -21.78
C PRO A 205 -17.68 0.64 -20.55
N THR A 206 -17.74 -0.41 -19.72
CA THR A 206 -18.60 -0.48 -18.52
C THR A 206 -17.87 -1.11 -17.37
N ILE A 207 -18.43 -1.00 -16.17
CA ILE A 207 -17.88 -1.65 -14.97
C ILE A 207 -17.94 -3.18 -15.08
N GLU A 208 -18.94 -3.72 -15.75
CA GLU A 208 -19.07 -5.15 -16.02
C GLU A 208 -17.91 -5.63 -16.91
N ALA A 209 -17.56 -4.86 -17.95
CA ALA A 209 -16.41 -5.15 -18.79
C ALA A 209 -15.09 -5.13 -18.00
N VAL A 210 -14.95 -4.20 -17.05
CA VAL A 210 -13.80 -4.20 -16.11
C VAL A 210 -13.78 -5.47 -15.27
N LYS A 211 -14.91 -5.86 -14.67
CA LYS A 211 -15.01 -7.08 -13.85
C LYS A 211 -14.66 -8.33 -14.64
N GLU A 212 -15.22 -8.48 -15.86
CA GLU A 212 -14.91 -9.61 -16.74
C GLU A 212 -13.43 -9.65 -17.16
N HIS A 213 -12.84 -8.48 -17.40
CA HIS A 213 -11.41 -8.41 -17.68
C HIS A 213 -10.58 -8.83 -16.47
N MET A 214 -10.96 -8.42 -15.26
CA MET A 214 -10.25 -8.77 -14.03
C MET A 214 -10.39 -10.25 -13.64
N LYS A 215 -11.45 -10.95 -14.05
CA LYS A 215 -11.54 -12.41 -13.91
C LYS A 215 -10.40 -13.12 -14.65
N LYS A 216 -10.01 -12.64 -15.85
CA LYS A 216 -8.86 -13.19 -16.58
C LYS A 216 -7.53 -12.94 -15.85
N HIS A 217 -7.40 -11.79 -15.16
CA HIS A 217 -6.27 -11.53 -14.28
C HIS A 217 -6.25 -12.52 -13.10
N ALA A 218 -7.41 -12.77 -12.50
CA ALA A 218 -7.52 -13.74 -11.40
C ALA A 218 -7.15 -15.16 -11.86
N GLU A 219 -7.64 -15.61 -13.02
CA GLU A 219 -7.30 -16.92 -13.62
C GLU A 219 -5.79 -17.08 -13.84
N PHE A 220 -5.12 -15.98 -14.24
CA PHE A 220 -3.67 -15.96 -14.44
C PHE A 220 -2.89 -15.93 -13.12
N LEU A 221 -3.35 -15.17 -12.12
CA LEU A 221 -2.63 -14.95 -10.87
C LEU A 221 -2.86 -16.05 -9.83
N ARG A 222 -4.08 -16.58 -9.75
CA ARG A 222 -4.48 -17.57 -8.73
C ARG A 222 -3.53 -18.76 -8.62
N PRO A 223 -3.15 -19.46 -9.70
CA PRO A 223 -2.22 -20.58 -9.59
C PRO A 223 -0.87 -20.22 -8.97
N ARG A 224 -0.43 -18.98 -9.15
CA ARG A 224 0.81 -18.46 -8.57
C ARG A 224 0.69 -18.21 -7.06
N PHE A 225 -0.43 -17.67 -6.61
CA PHE A 225 -0.70 -17.50 -5.19
C PHE A 225 -0.88 -18.85 -4.49
N GLU A 226 -1.56 -19.78 -5.14
CA GLU A 226 -1.71 -21.17 -4.63
C GLU A 226 -0.36 -21.89 -4.55
N ALA A 227 0.54 -21.67 -5.51
CA ALA A 227 1.91 -22.21 -5.45
C ALA A 227 2.70 -21.62 -4.27
N VAL A 228 2.60 -20.30 -4.01
CA VAL A 228 3.23 -19.68 -2.83
C VAL A 228 2.70 -20.31 -1.56
N GLU A 229 1.39 -20.37 -1.39
CA GLU A 229 0.74 -20.93 -0.20
C GLU A 229 1.19 -22.39 0.03
N ARG A 230 1.09 -23.21 -0.98
CA ARG A 230 1.47 -24.61 -0.90
C ARG A 230 2.94 -24.79 -0.52
N LYS A 231 3.86 -24.12 -1.22
CA LYS A 231 5.30 -24.26 -0.99
C LYS A 231 5.74 -23.78 0.39
N LEU A 232 5.17 -22.66 0.86
CA LEU A 232 5.46 -22.16 2.20
C LEU A 232 4.89 -23.10 3.27
N THR A 233 3.66 -23.59 3.09
CA THR A 233 3.03 -24.53 4.02
C THR A 233 3.81 -25.85 4.08
N GLU A 234 4.13 -26.47 2.95
CA GLU A 234 4.92 -27.71 2.89
C GLU A 234 6.32 -27.54 3.46
N GLY A 235 6.94 -26.38 3.21
CA GLY A 235 8.32 -26.13 3.61
C GLY A 235 8.50 -25.61 5.03
N LEU A 236 7.61 -24.74 5.51
CA LEU A 236 7.81 -23.97 6.75
C LEU A 236 6.65 -24.11 7.75
N GLY A 237 5.48 -24.67 7.36
CA GLY A 237 4.27 -24.69 8.18
C GLY A 237 4.46 -25.29 9.57
N ASP A 238 5.21 -26.39 9.68
CA ASP A 238 5.45 -27.09 10.95
C ASP A 238 6.71 -26.60 11.70
N THR A 239 7.44 -25.63 11.15
CA THR A 239 8.73 -25.20 11.75
C THR A 239 8.58 -24.14 12.83
N GLY A 240 7.50 -23.38 12.82
CA GLY A 240 7.28 -22.25 13.71
C GLY A 240 8.25 -21.07 13.52
N CYS A 241 9.11 -21.10 12.48
CA CYS A 241 10.13 -20.07 12.25
C CYS A 241 9.67 -18.96 11.31
N ALA A 242 8.50 -19.08 10.69
CA ALA A 242 7.99 -18.07 9.76
C ALA A 242 6.46 -17.98 9.79
N THR A 243 5.94 -16.83 9.38
CA THR A 243 4.52 -16.59 9.14
C THR A 243 4.33 -15.86 7.81
N TRP A 244 3.18 -16.00 7.21
CA TRP A 244 2.83 -15.27 5.98
C TRP A 244 1.36 -14.98 5.90
N THR A 245 0.99 -13.99 5.10
CA THR A 245 -0.40 -13.62 4.86
C THR A 245 -1.03 -14.50 3.78
N HIS A 246 -2.37 -14.67 3.85
CA HIS A 246 -3.18 -15.46 2.92
C HIS A 246 -4.13 -14.54 2.13
N PRO A 247 -3.61 -13.74 1.17
CA PRO A 247 -4.39 -12.71 0.51
C PRO A 247 -5.46 -13.32 -0.41
N ARG A 248 -6.65 -12.71 -0.40
CA ARG A 248 -7.76 -13.07 -1.31
C ARG A 248 -7.77 -12.22 -2.57
N GLY A 249 -6.79 -11.31 -2.70
CA GLY A 249 -6.62 -10.41 -3.84
C GLY A 249 -5.31 -9.64 -3.80
N GLY A 250 -5.13 -8.75 -4.76
CA GLY A 250 -3.90 -7.97 -4.90
C GLY A 250 -2.78 -8.70 -5.63
N TYR A 251 -1.52 -8.33 -5.32
CA TYR A 251 -0.34 -8.80 -6.06
C TYR A 251 0.77 -9.38 -5.18
N PHE A 252 0.60 -9.39 -3.85
CA PHE A 252 1.70 -9.68 -2.94
C PHE A 252 1.28 -10.61 -1.81
N VAL A 253 2.28 -11.32 -1.28
CA VAL A 253 2.20 -12.03 0.00
C VAL A 253 3.24 -11.40 0.93
N SER A 254 2.85 -11.05 2.15
CA SER A 254 3.78 -10.62 3.19
C SER A 254 4.29 -11.84 3.93
N PHE A 255 5.59 -11.99 3.99
CA PHE A 255 6.27 -13.07 4.68
C PHE A 255 7.13 -12.49 5.79
N ASP A 256 7.07 -13.08 6.97
CA ASP A 256 7.90 -12.73 8.13
C ASP A 256 8.68 -13.94 8.59
N GLY A 257 10.02 -13.84 8.51
CA GLY A 257 10.96 -14.81 9.04
C GLY A 257 11.35 -14.49 10.49
N PRO A 258 12.34 -15.22 11.04
CA PRO A 258 12.91 -14.91 12.36
C PRO A 258 13.46 -13.49 12.43
N GLU A 259 13.51 -12.91 13.62
CA GLU A 259 14.09 -11.59 13.83
C GLU A 259 15.57 -11.56 13.41
N GLY A 260 15.97 -10.53 12.64
CA GLY A 260 17.31 -10.39 12.07
C GLY A 260 17.59 -11.31 10.86
N SER A 261 16.56 -11.88 10.23
CA SER A 261 16.74 -12.84 9.14
C SER A 261 16.54 -12.27 7.73
N ALA A 262 15.70 -11.26 7.54
CA ALA A 262 15.23 -10.87 6.20
C ALA A 262 16.36 -10.47 5.25
N GLN A 263 17.34 -9.68 5.71
CA GLN A 263 18.49 -9.29 4.92
C GLN A 263 19.37 -10.49 4.55
N LYS A 264 19.62 -11.39 5.50
CA LYS A 264 20.43 -12.61 5.28
C LYS A 264 19.75 -13.56 4.29
N VAL A 265 18.44 -13.78 4.46
CA VAL A 265 17.64 -14.61 3.55
C VAL A 265 17.64 -14.00 2.14
N ALA A 266 17.41 -12.69 2.01
CA ALA A 266 17.42 -12.03 0.72
C ALA A 266 18.79 -12.10 0.02
N ALA A 267 19.88 -11.94 0.76
CA ALA A 267 21.24 -12.08 0.23
C ALA A 267 21.51 -13.50 -0.24
N LEU A 268 21.20 -14.50 0.57
CA LEU A 268 21.40 -15.92 0.21
C LEU A 268 20.56 -16.32 -1.01
N CYS A 269 19.31 -15.86 -1.09
CA CYS A 269 18.49 -16.06 -2.29
C CYS A 269 19.11 -15.44 -3.53
N ALA A 270 19.67 -14.23 -3.42
CA ALA A 270 20.32 -13.53 -4.53
C ALA A 270 21.58 -14.27 -5.01
N ASP A 271 22.39 -14.79 -4.10
CA ASP A 271 23.57 -15.62 -4.43
C ASP A 271 23.20 -16.91 -5.18
N LEU A 272 22.02 -17.43 -4.91
CA LEU A 272 21.44 -18.59 -5.57
C LEU A 272 20.60 -18.25 -6.83
N GLY A 273 20.61 -17.00 -7.27
CA GLY A 273 19.93 -16.54 -8.49
C GLY A 273 18.46 -16.15 -8.32
N VAL A 274 17.94 -16.13 -7.08
CA VAL A 274 16.56 -15.72 -6.78
C VAL A 274 16.53 -14.26 -6.29
N LYS A 275 15.98 -13.37 -7.11
CA LYS A 275 15.89 -11.94 -6.78
C LYS A 275 14.58 -11.62 -6.09
N LEU A 276 14.66 -11.29 -4.80
CA LEU A 276 13.54 -10.82 -3.99
C LEU A 276 13.44 -9.29 -4.00
N THR A 277 12.31 -8.75 -3.51
CA THR A 277 12.26 -7.34 -3.12
C THR A 277 13.29 -7.09 -2.01
N PRO A 278 14.06 -5.98 -2.05
CA PRO A 278 15.04 -5.69 -1.00
C PRO A 278 14.40 -5.73 0.40
N ALA A 279 15.04 -6.40 1.34
CA ALA A 279 14.62 -6.41 2.74
C ALA A 279 14.54 -4.98 3.28
N GLY A 280 13.54 -4.69 4.12
CA GLY A 280 13.27 -3.35 4.63
C GLY A 280 12.50 -2.44 3.68
N ALA A 281 12.31 -2.77 2.40
CA ALA A 281 11.58 -1.93 1.44
C ALA A 281 10.13 -1.64 1.86
N THR A 282 9.53 -2.49 2.67
CA THR A 282 8.17 -2.35 3.20
C THR A 282 8.07 -1.45 4.43
N TRP A 283 9.16 -0.80 4.82
CA TRP A 283 9.25 0.20 5.89
C TRP A 283 9.79 1.54 5.38
N PRO A 284 9.42 2.65 6.03
CA PRO A 284 10.04 3.95 5.76
C PRO A 284 11.56 3.91 5.85
N TYR A 285 12.22 4.61 4.93
CA TYR A 285 13.70 4.69 4.86
C TYR A 285 14.42 3.34 4.68
N GLY A 286 13.69 2.30 4.28
CA GLY A 286 14.26 0.95 4.09
C GLY A 286 14.65 0.25 5.39
N LYS A 287 14.07 0.64 6.53
CA LYS A 287 14.46 0.15 7.86
C LYS A 287 13.32 -0.58 8.54
N ASP A 288 13.26 -1.90 8.34
CA ASP A 288 12.48 -2.79 9.18
C ASP A 288 13.21 -2.95 10.53
N PRO A 289 12.65 -2.50 11.67
CA PRO A 289 13.35 -2.55 12.95
C PRO A 289 13.59 -3.98 13.45
N ARG A 290 12.80 -4.95 13.00
CA ARG A 290 12.94 -6.37 13.36
C ARG A 290 13.70 -7.18 12.32
N ASP A 291 13.88 -6.64 11.11
CA ASP A 291 14.48 -7.35 9.98
C ASP A 291 13.85 -8.73 9.72
N THR A 292 12.49 -8.76 9.70
CA THR A 292 11.71 -9.99 9.52
C THR A 292 11.03 -10.06 8.17
N ASN A 293 10.64 -8.92 7.59
CA ASN A 293 9.66 -8.88 6.52
C ASN A 293 10.28 -8.99 5.13
N ILE A 294 9.70 -9.87 4.32
CA ILE A 294 9.99 -10.05 2.89
C ILE A 294 8.67 -9.98 2.11
N ARG A 295 8.63 -9.10 1.11
CA ARG A 295 7.52 -9.03 0.17
C ARG A 295 7.72 -10.02 -0.98
N ILE A 296 6.85 -11.03 -1.08
CA ILE A 296 6.80 -11.97 -2.20
C ILE A 296 5.88 -11.41 -3.28
N ALA A 297 6.39 -11.34 -4.54
CA ALA A 297 5.67 -10.82 -5.70
C ALA A 297 5.54 -11.91 -6.77
N PRO A 298 4.53 -12.80 -6.70
CA PRO A 298 4.46 -13.99 -7.54
C PRO A 298 3.98 -13.74 -8.97
N SER A 299 3.62 -12.51 -9.33
CA SER A 299 2.88 -12.20 -10.55
C SER A 299 3.69 -12.31 -11.85
N TYR A 300 5.01 -12.26 -11.80
CA TYR A 300 5.86 -12.20 -13.01
C TYR A 300 6.35 -13.56 -13.52
N PRO A 301 6.91 -14.48 -12.69
CA PRO A 301 7.49 -15.73 -13.15
C PRO A 301 6.42 -16.72 -13.66
N THR A 302 6.85 -17.73 -14.39
CA THR A 302 6.02 -18.94 -14.62
C THR A 302 5.74 -19.62 -13.28
N VAL A 303 4.78 -20.55 -13.24
CA VAL A 303 4.52 -21.30 -12.00
C VAL A 303 5.73 -22.17 -11.64
N GLU A 304 6.36 -22.80 -12.63
CA GLU A 304 7.54 -23.64 -12.46
C GLU A 304 8.74 -22.86 -11.90
N ASP A 305 9.04 -21.69 -12.49
CA ASP A 305 10.12 -20.82 -11.99
C ASP A 305 9.82 -20.29 -10.58
N LEU A 306 8.55 -19.97 -10.32
CA LEU A 306 8.12 -19.53 -9.00
C LEU A 306 8.30 -20.62 -7.95
N GLU A 307 7.91 -21.86 -8.25
CA GLU A 307 8.08 -22.99 -7.35
C GLU A 307 9.55 -23.26 -7.04
N ALA A 308 10.42 -23.22 -8.06
CA ALA A 308 11.86 -23.36 -7.87
C ALA A 308 12.44 -22.23 -7.00
N ALA A 309 11.99 -20.98 -7.22
CA ALA A 309 12.42 -19.84 -6.41
C ALA A 309 11.93 -19.96 -4.94
N LEU A 310 10.73 -20.49 -4.73
CA LEU A 310 10.18 -20.72 -3.38
C LEU A 310 10.91 -21.86 -2.66
N ASP A 311 11.35 -22.91 -3.35
CA ASP A 311 12.19 -23.95 -2.77
C ASP A 311 13.53 -23.37 -2.25
N VAL A 312 14.14 -22.48 -3.02
CA VAL A 312 15.34 -21.73 -2.58
C VAL A 312 15.05 -20.87 -1.36
N LEU A 313 13.93 -20.11 -1.38
CA LEU A 313 13.50 -19.28 -0.25
C LEU A 313 13.31 -20.10 1.03
N VAL A 314 12.59 -21.21 0.93
CA VAL A 314 12.34 -22.13 2.07
C VAL A 314 13.66 -22.64 2.66
N LEU A 315 14.60 -23.08 1.82
CA LEU A 315 15.91 -23.55 2.27
C LEU A 315 16.73 -22.42 2.92
N ALA A 316 16.72 -21.23 2.32
CA ALA A 316 17.40 -20.06 2.87
C ALA A 316 16.84 -19.67 4.25
N VAL A 317 15.53 -19.66 4.41
CA VAL A 317 14.87 -19.37 5.70
C VAL A 317 15.27 -20.40 6.76
N LYS A 318 15.21 -21.70 6.43
CA LYS A 318 15.60 -22.77 7.36
C LYS A 318 17.06 -22.66 7.80
N LEU A 319 17.97 -22.39 6.85
CA LEU A 319 19.38 -22.23 7.13
C LEU A 319 19.63 -21.04 8.06
N VAL A 320 19.10 -19.87 7.71
CA VAL A 320 19.28 -18.65 8.53
C VAL A 320 18.63 -18.80 9.90
N ALA A 321 17.44 -19.42 10.00
CA ALA A 321 16.81 -19.70 11.28
C ALA A 321 17.67 -20.62 12.17
N ALA A 322 18.27 -21.67 11.60
CA ALA A 322 19.15 -22.56 12.32
C ALA A 322 20.44 -21.86 12.79
N GLU A 323 21.02 -20.98 11.98
CA GLU A 323 22.20 -20.18 12.34
C GLU A 323 21.89 -19.21 13.50
N LEU A 324 20.74 -18.51 13.45
CA LEU A 324 20.31 -17.59 14.51
C LEU A 324 20.07 -18.35 15.83
N ALA A 325 19.34 -19.45 15.79
CA ALA A 325 19.09 -20.27 16.98
C ALA A 325 20.37 -20.88 17.59
N ARG A 326 21.38 -21.16 16.76
CA ARG A 326 22.70 -21.60 17.24
C ARG A 326 23.47 -20.46 17.91
N ALA A 327 23.41 -19.27 17.35
CA ALA A 327 24.07 -18.09 17.91
C ALA A 327 23.49 -17.66 19.27
N GLU A 328 22.20 -17.83 19.49
CA GLU A 328 21.52 -17.55 20.76
C GLU A 328 21.91 -18.54 21.89
N ARG A 329 22.38 -19.74 21.52
CA ARG A 329 22.80 -20.79 22.49
C ARG A 329 24.27 -20.76 22.82
N ALA A 330 25.08 -19.98 22.10
CA ALA A 330 26.52 -19.85 22.28
C ALA A 330 26.88 -18.65 23.15
#